data_18fe75511a9233636bee10fb3a4b03e8
#
_entry.id   18fe75511a9233636bee10fb3a4b03e8
#
_cell.length_a   1.000
_cell.length_b   1.000
_cell.length_c   1.000
_cell.angle_alpha   90.00
_cell.angle_beta   90.00
_cell.angle_gamma   90.00
#
_symmetry.space_group_name_H-M   'P 1'
#
loop_
_entity.id
_entity.type
_entity.pdbx_description
1 polymer ?
#
loop_
_entity_poly.entity_id
_entity_poly.type
_entity_poly.pdbx_seq_one_letter_code
_entity_poly.pdbx_strand_id
1 'polypeptide(L)'
;MILVLVETDAQGATLVSREALTFARAAAARLGDQPVHAAVVAPLEESMATLVMKQLGEQGVAVAHMADDERLTTYAAAAHAAAVVDAVKAGPARMLVAAGTPRGNEILAHVATRLEVAMAANVVAVDSVEPLVVTRQVLGGSALEEMRLDDAVAVLSVAGHACDPEPAEVPTVPDRLGYTPSVTDRDLVARVARTEVTVVDDTAALTGARVVVGAGRGAGGPDGFKDLLELTELLGGALGVSRVVTSLGWRPHHEQVGQTGSRIAPDLYVPCGISGAIQHWAGCQSAKTILAINTDRDAPMVTKAHYAVIGDLHEIVPAINEELRRRRAE
;
A
#
# COMPACT_ATOMS: atom_id res chain seq x y z
N MET A 1 13.81 -6.01 19.98
CA MET A 1 12.73 -6.50 19.07
C MET A 1 12.44 -5.49 17.98
N ILE A 2 11.85 -5.94 16.88
CA ILE A 2 11.18 -5.08 15.89
C ILE A 2 9.67 -5.21 16.10
N LEU A 3 8.96 -4.09 16.30
CA LEU A 3 7.51 -4.06 16.43
C LEU A 3 6.87 -3.63 15.12
N VAL A 4 5.87 -4.36 14.65
CA VAL A 4 5.13 -4.03 13.43
C VAL A 4 3.68 -3.68 13.77
N LEU A 5 3.24 -2.48 13.42
CA LEU A 5 1.82 -2.12 13.47
C LEU A 5 1.09 -2.85 12.35
N VAL A 6 0.12 -3.67 12.70
CA VAL A 6 -0.66 -4.49 11.78
C VAL A 6 -2.06 -3.90 11.63
N GLU A 7 -2.41 -3.50 10.41
CA GLU A 7 -3.77 -3.14 10.04
C GLU A 7 -4.54 -4.41 9.67
N THR A 8 -5.82 -4.46 10.02
CA THR A 8 -6.71 -5.59 9.75
C THR A 8 -7.94 -5.17 8.95
N ASP A 9 -8.48 -6.11 8.19
CA ASP A 9 -9.73 -6.00 7.44
C ASP A 9 -10.60 -7.26 7.63
N ALA A 10 -11.64 -7.42 6.81
CA ALA A 10 -12.52 -8.58 6.88
C ALA A 10 -11.81 -9.93 6.57
N GLN A 11 -10.60 -9.92 6.02
CA GLN A 11 -9.80 -11.11 5.67
C GLN A 11 -8.63 -11.34 6.65
N GLY A 12 -8.54 -10.54 7.72
CA GLY A 12 -7.49 -10.64 8.73
C GLY A 12 -6.43 -9.55 8.58
N ALA A 13 -5.15 -9.90 8.69
CA ALA A 13 -4.04 -8.97 8.46
C ALA A 13 -4.00 -8.54 6.99
N THR A 14 -4.04 -7.23 6.74
CA THR A 14 -4.03 -6.68 5.37
C THR A 14 -2.79 -7.11 4.59
N LEU A 15 -2.90 -7.14 3.25
CA LEU A 15 -1.77 -7.46 2.37
C LEU A 15 -0.56 -6.57 2.66
N VAL A 16 -0.76 -5.27 2.76
CA VAL A 16 0.30 -4.29 3.04
C VAL A 16 0.93 -4.45 4.42
N SER A 17 0.18 -4.93 5.42
CA SER A 17 0.75 -5.30 6.73
C SER A 17 1.62 -6.54 6.64
N ARG A 18 1.29 -7.51 5.79
CA ARG A 18 2.13 -8.68 5.53
C ARG A 18 3.41 -8.32 4.76
N GLU A 19 3.35 -7.37 3.83
CA GLU A 19 4.54 -6.75 3.22
C GLU A 19 5.44 -6.11 4.29
N ALA A 20 4.86 -5.31 5.20
CA ALA A 20 5.60 -4.70 6.30
C ALA A 20 6.23 -5.72 7.26
N LEU A 21 5.56 -6.85 7.52
CA LEU A 21 6.11 -7.97 8.30
C LEU A 21 7.28 -8.65 7.58
N THR A 22 7.18 -8.87 6.28
CA THR A 22 8.27 -9.42 5.46
C THR A 22 9.48 -8.48 5.48
N PHE A 23 9.27 -7.18 5.31
CA PHE A 23 10.32 -6.16 5.42
C PHE A 23 10.97 -6.17 6.82
N ALA A 24 10.16 -6.24 7.88
CA ALA A 24 10.64 -6.27 9.25
C ALA A 24 11.48 -7.51 9.55
N ARG A 25 11.13 -8.70 9.02
CA ARG A 25 11.96 -9.91 9.15
C ARG A 25 13.31 -9.76 8.48
N ALA A 26 13.34 -9.19 7.26
CA ALA A 26 14.61 -8.94 6.57
C ALA A 26 15.50 -7.97 7.36
N ALA A 27 14.92 -6.92 7.96
CA ALA A 27 15.64 -6.01 8.84
C ALA A 27 16.10 -6.70 10.14
N ALA A 28 15.26 -7.56 10.72
CA ALA A 28 15.55 -8.32 11.95
C ALA A 28 16.77 -9.22 11.81
N ALA A 29 16.87 -9.96 10.70
CA ALA A 29 18.02 -10.81 10.38
C ALA A 29 19.32 -10.00 10.32
N ARG A 30 19.29 -8.79 9.75
CA ARG A 30 20.45 -7.88 9.67
C ARG A 30 20.82 -7.24 11.03
N LEU A 31 19.85 -7.14 11.96
CA LEU A 31 20.03 -6.58 13.30
C LEU A 31 20.41 -7.65 14.35
N GLY A 32 20.88 -8.83 13.93
CA GLY A 32 21.27 -9.95 14.80
C GLY A 32 20.07 -10.76 15.27
N ASP A 33 19.23 -11.15 14.31
CA ASP A 33 18.05 -12.02 14.51
C ASP A 33 17.10 -11.55 15.62
N GLN A 34 16.78 -10.25 15.59
CA GLN A 34 15.84 -9.68 16.54
C GLN A 34 14.45 -10.30 16.38
N PRO A 35 13.72 -10.61 17.47
CA PRO A 35 12.36 -11.11 17.36
C PRO A 35 11.45 -10.03 16.74
N VAL A 36 10.57 -10.48 15.84
CA VAL A 36 9.51 -9.64 15.26
C VAL A 36 8.24 -9.81 16.08
N HIS A 37 7.71 -8.70 16.58
CA HIS A 37 6.45 -8.62 17.29
C HIS A 37 5.43 -7.86 16.44
N ALA A 38 4.15 -8.14 16.63
CA ALA A 38 3.05 -7.39 16.02
C ALA A 38 2.29 -6.57 17.06
N ALA A 39 1.83 -5.37 16.69
CA ALA A 39 0.85 -4.59 17.43
C ALA A 39 -0.46 -4.54 16.65
N VAL A 40 -1.53 -5.08 17.22
CA VAL A 40 -2.91 -4.99 16.71
C VAL A 40 -3.68 -4.10 17.66
N VAL A 41 -3.97 -2.88 17.22
CA VAL A 41 -4.49 -1.83 18.10
C VAL A 41 -6.00 -1.63 18.02
N ALA A 42 -6.67 -2.22 17.01
CA ALA A 42 -8.13 -2.26 16.98
C ALA A 42 -8.62 -3.54 17.67
N PRO A 43 -9.62 -3.46 18.54
CA PRO A 43 -10.24 -4.65 19.14
C PRO A 43 -10.81 -5.57 18.06
N LEU A 44 -10.59 -6.86 18.20
CA LEU A 44 -11.05 -7.87 17.26
C LEU A 44 -12.01 -8.85 17.95
N GLU A 45 -13.06 -9.25 17.24
CA GLU A 45 -13.86 -10.40 17.61
C GLU A 45 -13.01 -11.67 17.67
N GLU A 46 -13.29 -12.61 18.57
CA GLU A 46 -12.42 -13.77 18.84
C GLU A 46 -12.13 -14.63 17.60
N SER A 47 -13.12 -14.76 16.69
CA SER A 47 -12.94 -15.46 15.41
C SER A 47 -11.90 -14.77 14.51
N MET A 48 -11.97 -13.45 14.44
CA MET A 48 -11.02 -12.63 13.69
C MET A 48 -9.65 -12.63 14.36
N ALA A 49 -9.60 -12.52 15.70
CA ALA A 49 -8.35 -12.61 16.45
C ALA A 49 -7.64 -13.94 16.19
N THR A 50 -8.36 -15.06 16.16
CA THR A 50 -7.82 -16.39 15.84
C THR A 50 -7.24 -16.43 14.43
N LEU A 51 -7.94 -15.87 13.44
CA LEU A 51 -7.46 -15.78 12.05
C LEU A 51 -6.18 -14.92 11.96
N VAL A 52 -6.19 -13.74 12.58
CA VAL A 52 -5.03 -12.84 12.59
C VAL A 52 -3.84 -13.49 13.27
N MET A 53 -4.01 -14.16 14.42
CA MET A 53 -2.93 -14.87 15.12
C MET A 53 -2.31 -15.96 14.23
N LYS A 54 -3.11 -16.72 13.49
CA LYS A 54 -2.62 -17.71 12.52
C LYS A 54 -1.78 -17.05 11.43
N GLN A 55 -2.30 -15.97 10.81
CA GLN A 55 -1.60 -15.25 9.75
C GLN A 55 -0.30 -14.60 10.25
N LEU A 56 -0.26 -14.08 11.47
CA LEU A 56 0.94 -13.57 12.11
C LEU A 56 1.97 -14.67 12.33
N GLY A 57 1.53 -15.86 12.73
CA GLY A 57 2.40 -17.05 12.86
C GLY A 57 3.02 -17.47 11.54
N GLU A 58 2.25 -17.48 10.45
CA GLU A 58 2.76 -17.71 9.09
C GLU A 58 3.80 -16.67 8.67
N GLN A 59 3.74 -15.47 9.25
CA GLN A 59 4.72 -14.38 9.04
C GLN A 59 5.89 -14.40 10.04
N GLY A 60 6.00 -15.40 10.90
CA GLY A 60 7.13 -15.55 11.84
C GLY A 60 7.11 -14.56 13.01
N VAL A 61 5.95 -14.03 13.37
CA VAL A 61 5.77 -13.17 14.55
C VAL A 61 5.92 -13.99 15.83
N ALA A 62 6.71 -13.50 16.78
CA ALA A 62 6.91 -14.17 18.06
C ALA A 62 5.84 -13.80 19.10
N VAL A 63 5.45 -12.53 19.16
CA VAL A 63 4.46 -12.01 20.11
C VAL A 63 3.49 -11.06 19.39
N ALA A 64 2.20 -11.21 19.63
CA ALA A 64 1.16 -10.27 19.18
C ALA A 64 0.64 -9.46 20.39
N HIS A 65 0.96 -8.18 20.42
CA HIS A 65 0.42 -7.21 21.37
C HIS A 65 -0.97 -6.78 20.88
N MET A 66 -2.01 -7.17 21.60
CA MET A 66 -3.39 -6.91 21.22
C MET A 66 -4.03 -5.93 22.21
N ALA A 67 -4.36 -4.74 21.72
CA ALA A 67 -5.02 -3.74 22.56
C ALA A 67 -6.48 -4.16 22.82
N ASP A 68 -6.88 -4.04 24.08
CA ASP A 68 -8.23 -4.32 24.55
C ASP A 68 -8.85 -3.04 25.14
N ASP A 69 -9.45 -2.25 24.24
CA ASP A 69 -10.14 -1.00 24.60
C ASP A 69 -11.21 -0.69 23.54
N GLU A 70 -12.48 -0.73 23.92
CA GLU A 70 -13.61 -0.48 23.02
C GLU A 70 -13.56 0.90 22.33
N ARG A 71 -12.87 1.88 22.92
CA ARG A 71 -12.70 3.21 22.34
C ARG A 71 -11.89 3.19 21.05
N LEU A 72 -11.11 2.13 20.81
CA LEU A 72 -10.30 1.92 19.60
C LEU A 72 -11.04 1.22 18.46
N THR A 73 -12.31 0.84 18.62
CA THR A 73 -13.14 0.31 17.53
C THR A 73 -13.38 1.35 16.44
N THR A 74 -13.43 2.62 16.83
CA THR A 74 -13.53 3.75 15.90
C THR A 74 -12.15 4.36 15.69
N TYR A 75 -11.77 4.55 14.43
CA TYR A 75 -10.45 5.11 14.11
C TYR A 75 -10.26 6.52 14.67
N ALA A 76 -9.23 6.66 15.48
CA ALA A 76 -8.70 7.90 16.01
C ALA A 76 -7.18 7.80 16.06
N ALA A 77 -6.46 8.45 15.14
CA ALA A 77 -5.02 8.27 14.96
C ALA A 77 -4.22 8.47 16.26
N ALA A 78 -4.56 9.50 17.04
CA ALA A 78 -3.88 9.80 18.29
C ALA A 78 -4.12 8.71 19.36
N ALA A 79 -5.33 8.10 19.41
CA ALA A 79 -5.65 7.03 20.35
C ALA A 79 -4.95 5.72 19.94
N HIS A 80 -4.97 5.39 18.63
CA HIS A 80 -4.21 4.24 18.09
C HIS A 80 -2.71 4.40 18.35
N ALA A 81 -2.18 5.62 18.18
CA ALA A 81 -0.78 5.92 18.49
C ALA A 81 -0.44 5.75 19.97
N ALA A 82 -1.36 6.10 20.90
CA ALA A 82 -1.17 5.85 22.33
C ALA A 82 -0.99 4.36 22.60
N ALA A 83 -1.85 3.52 22.01
CA ALA A 83 -1.75 2.07 22.13
C ALA A 83 -0.42 1.53 21.56
N VAL A 84 0.02 2.02 20.39
CA VAL A 84 1.32 1.62 19.81
C VAL A 84 2.49 2.04 20.71
N VAL A 85 2.46 3.24 21.29
CA VAL A 85 3.49 3.71 22.24
C VAL A 85 3.59 2.79 23.45
N ASP A 86 2.45 2.35 24.00
CA ASP A 86 2.45 1.40 25.12
C ASP A 86 3.06 0.06 24.72
N ALA A 87 2.76 -0.46 23.52
CA ALA A 87 3.37 -1.67 23.01
C ALA A 87 4.89 -1.51 22.76
N VAL A 88 5.36 -0.34 22.29
CA VAL A 88 6.79 -0.01 22.16
C VAL A 88 7.47 -0.03 23.52
N LYS A 89 6.84 0.54 24.55
CA LYS A 89 7.37 0.61 25.92
C LYS A 89 7.34 -0.71 26.69
N ALA A 90 6.50 -1.65 26.25
CA ALA A 90 6.40 -2.97 26.88
C ALA A 90 7.65 -3.85 26.65
N GLY A 91 8.57 -3.47 25.75
CA GLY A 91 9.80 -4.19 25.50
C GLY A 91 10.90 -3.32 24.88
N PRO A 92 12.11 -3.85 24.69
CA PRO A 92 13.23 -3.10 24.12
C PRO A 92 13.10 -2.99 22.58
N ALA A 93 12.09 -2.24 22.13
CA ALA A 93 11.90 -2.01 20.69
C ALA A 93 13.06 -1.17 20.13
N ARG A 94 13.76 -1.70 19.12
CA ARG A 94 14.78 -0.97 18.35
C ARG A 94 14.19 -0.32 17.10
N MET A 95 13.10 -0.87 16.59
CA MET A 95 12.45 -0.40 15.39
C MET A 95 10.94 -0.59 15.52
N LEU A 96 10.18 0.41 15.08
CA LEU A 96 8.73 0.35 14.86
C LEU A 96 8.46 0.52 13.37
N VAL A 97 7.74 -0.44 12.81
CA VAL A 97 7.42 -0.51 11.38
C VAL A 97 5.92 -0.49 11.19
N ALA A 98 5.42 0.19 10.17
CA ALA A 98 4.05 0.05 9.68
C ALA A 98 4.02 0.05 8.16
N ALA A 99 2.93 -0.39 7.56
CA ALA A 99 2.68 -0.16 6.15
C ALA A 99 2.52 1.34 5.85
N GLY A 100 3.00 1.81 4.70
CA GLY A 100 2.93 3.20 4.25
C GLY A 100 1.52 3.61 3.78
N THR A 101 0.48 3.10 4.43
CA THR A 101 -0.91 3.51 4.21
C THR A 101 -1.15 4.91 4.77
N PRO A 102 -2.23 5.60 4.38
CA PRO A 102 -2.62 6.85 5.04
C PRO A 102 -2.76 6.70 6.56
N ARG A 103 -3.38 5.60 7.04
CA ARG A 103 -3.53 5.32 8.48
C ARG A 103 -2.21 4.99 9.15
N GLY A 104 -1.41 4.10 8.55
CA GLY A 104 -0.10 3.74 9.07
C GLY A 104 0.81 4.95 9.22
N ASN A 105 0.90 5.81 8.21
CA ASN A 105 1.68 7.04 8.24
C ASN A 105 1.18 8.03 9.30
N GLU A 106 -0.15 8.20 9.44
CA GLU A 106 -0.75 9.11 10.42
C GLU A 106 -0.47 8.62 11.84
N ILE A 107 -0.70 7.33 12.12
CA ILE A 107 -0.42 6.75 13.45
C ILE A 107 1.07 6.88 13.79
N LEU A 108 1.97 6.53 12.86
CA LEU A 108 3.42 6.62 13.11
C LEU A 108 3.90 8.05 13.34
N ALA A 109 3.32 9.05 12.66
CA ALA A 109 3.64 10.46 12.90
C ALA A 109 3.28 10.89 14.33
N HIS A 110 2.12 10.45 14.83
CA HIS A 110 1.74 10.66 16.24
C HIS A 110 2.67 9.92 17.20
N VAL A 111 3.06 8.67 16.89
CA VAL A 111 3.99 7.90 17.71
C VAL A 111 5.36 8.57 17.75
N ALA A 112 5.93 8.95 16.60
CA ALA A 112 7.22 9.60 16.53
C ALA A 112 7.25 10.91 17.34
N THR A 113 6.17 11.71 17.25
CA THR A 113 6.01 12.93 18.06
C THR A 113 5.97 12.63 19.56
N ARG A 114 5.29 11.56 19.99
CA ARG A 114 5.19 11.17 21.41
C ARG A 114 6.47 10.58 21.97
N LEU A 115 7.27 9.96 21.13
CA LEU A 115 8.58 9.41 21.49
C LEU A 115 9.71 10.42 21.29
N GLU A 116 9.42 11.59 20.71
CA GLU A 116 10.39 12.65 20.37
C GLU A 116 11.51 12.14 19.45
N VAL A 117 11.15 11.32 18.45
CA VAL A 117 12.08 10.71 17.49
C VAL A 117 11.73 11.09 16.06
N ALA A 118 12.69 10.92 15.15
CA ALA A 118 12.46 11.09 13.73
C ALA A 118 11.64 9.93 13.14
N MET A 119 10.88 10.22 12.06
CA MET A 119 10.14 9.23 11.28
C MET A 119 10.64 9.19 9.84
N ALA A 120 11.03 8.01 9.37
CA ALA A 120 11.28 7.75 7.95
C ALA A 120 10.02 7.21 7.28
N ALA A 121 9.34 8.02 6.49
CA ALA A 121 8.13 7.60 5.78
C ALA A 121 8.45 7.05 4.38
N ASN A 122 7.72 6.00 3.97
CA ASN A 122 7.80 5.34 2.65
C ASN A 122 9.20 4.76 2.37
N VAL A 123 9.75 4.03 3.32
CA VAL A 123 11.02 3.31 3.19
C VAL A 123 10.88 2.16 2.19
N VAL A 124 11.88 1.99 1.34
CA VAL A 124 11.97 0.91 0.35
C VAL A 124 13.10 -0.05 0.64
N ALA A 125 14.14 0.39 1.36
CA ALA A 125 15.28 -0.46 1.73
C ALA A 125 15.89 -0.04 3.06
N VAL A 126 16.52 -1.00 3.75
CA VAL A 126 17.45 -0.76 4.84
C VAL A 126 18.86 -0.93 4.27
N ASP A 127 19.63 0.14 4.15
CA ASP A 127 20.95 0.10 3.51
C ASP A 127 22.04 -0.34 4.49
N SER A 128 21.96 0.17 5.73
CA SER A 128 22.86 -0.17 6.82
C SER A 128 22.08 -0.29 8.14
N VAL A 129 22.60 -1.07 9.08
CA VAL A 129 22.02 -1.23 10.42
C VAL A 129 22.86 -0.60 11.53
N GLU A 130 24.15 -0.29 11.26
CA GLU A 130 25.08 0.38 12.18
C GLU A 130 26.01 1.30 11.38
N PRO A 131 25.70 2.62 11.28
CA PRO A 131 24.47 3.30 11.71
C PRO A 131 23.26 2.85 10.89
N LEU A 132 22.07 3.01 11.46
CA LEU A 132 20.84 2.68 10.71
C LEU A 132 20.62 3.75 9.61
N VAL A 133 20.68 3.30 8.36
CA VAL A 133 20.43 4.10 7.17
C VAL A 133 19.38 3.40 6.33
N VAL A 134 18.40 4.16 5.89
CA VAL A 134 17.29 3.68 5.04
C VAL A 134 17.17 4.50 3.77
N THR A 135 16.81 3.87 2.66
CA THR A 135 16.36 4.56 1.45
C THR A 135 14.85 4.68 1.46
N ARG A 136 14.34 5.87 1.22
CA ARG A 136 12.90 6.17 1.21
C ARG A 136 12.45 6.91 -0.05
N GLN A 137 11.21 6.74 -0.43
CA GLN A 137 10.57 7.49 -1.51
C GLN A 137 10.08 8.85 -1.01
N VAL A 138 10.46 9.91 -1.71
CA VAL A 138 10.03 11.29 -1.44
C VAL A 138 9.42 11.93 -2.69
N LEU A 139 8.81 13.09 -2.54
CA LEU A 139 8.16 13.83 -3.63
C LEU A 139 7.17 12.96 -4.45
N GLY A 140 6.32 12.18 -3.74
CA GLY A 140 5.36 11.28 -4.39
C GLY A 140 5.99 10.09 -5.10
N GLY A 141 7.23 9.69 -4.71
CA GLY A 141 7.98 8.59 -5.32
C GLY A 141 8.87 9.02 -6.50
N SER A 142 8.95 10.33 -6.80
CA SER A 142 9.78 10.85 -7.90
C SER A 142 11.27 10.92 -7.58
N ALA A 143 11.63 10.80 -6.31
CA ALA A 143 13.02 10.77 -5.86
C ALA A 143 13.20 9.76 -4.73
N LEU A 144 14.41 9.25 -4.61
CA LEU A 144 14.88 8.47 -3.47
C LEU A 144 15.78 9.35 -2.60
N GLU A 145 15.66 9.16 -1.29
CA GLU A 145 16.47 9.86 -0.30
C GLU A 145 17.03 8.84 0.68
N GLU A 146 18.33 8.94 0.97
CA GLU A 146 18.93 8.21 2.09
C GLU A 146 18.71 9.02 3.38
N MET A 147 18.20 8.35 4.40
CA MET A 147 17.96 8.93 5.71
C MET A 147 18.61 8.09 6.79
N ARG A 148 19.42 8.74 7.64
CA ARG A 148 20.01 8.15 8.83
C ARG A 148 19.08 8.34 10.02
N LEU A 149 18.90 7.29 10.82
CA LEU A 149 18.10 7.27 12.03
C LEU A 149 19.00 6.93 13.23
N ASP A 150 19.22 7.93 14.09
CA ASP A 150 20.13 7.81 15.26
C ASP A 150 19.37 7.66 16.59
N ASP A 151 18.03 7.69 16.55
CA ASP A 151 17.19 7.64 17.74
C ASP A 151 17.19 6.23 18.37
N ALA A 152 16.82 6.15 19.65
CA ALA A 152 16.76 4.89 20.40
C ALA A 152 15.76 3.90 19.79
N VAL A 153 14.68 4.40 19.18
CA VAL A 153 13.68 3.65 18.43
C VAL A 153 13.56 4.26 17.05
N ALA A 154 13.90 3.51 16.02
CA ALA A 154 13.68 3.91 14.64
C ALA A 154 12.20 3.75 14.27
N VAL A 155 11.52 4.82 13.87
CA VAL A 155 10.13 4.80 13.43
C VAL A 155 10.09 4.94 11.91
N LEU A 156 9.53 3.94 11.23
CA LEU A 156 9.48 3.95 9.76
C LEU A 156 8.21 3.32 9.19
N SER A 157 7.72 3.86 8.09
CA SER A 157 6.71 3.20 7.28
C SER A 157 7.33 2.62 6.01
N VAL A 158 6.86 1.44 5.61
CA VAL A 158 7.30 0.73 4.39
C VAL A 158 6.43 1.19 3.23
N ALA A 159 7.03 1.64 2.15
CA ALA A 159 6.29 1.99 0.94
C ALA A 159 5.51 0.77 0.43
N GLY A 160 4.29 0.96 -0.03
CA GLY A 160 3.53 -0.12 -0.67
C GLY A 160 4.33 -0.75 -1.81
N HIS A 161 4.32 -2.07 -1.87
CA HIS A 161 5.05 -2.87 -2.87
C HIS A 161 6.59 -2.71 -2.82
N ALA A 162 7.16 -2.27 -1.69
CA ALA A 162 8.62 -2.30 -1.49
C ALA A 162 9.16 -3.73 -1.43
N CYS A 163 8.33 -4.68 -1.04
CA CYS A 163 8.59 -6.12 -1.10
C CYS A 163 7.28 -6.89 -1.28
N ASP A 164 7.33 -8.06 -1.87
CA ASP A 164 6.20 -8.97 -1.89
C ASP A 164 5.99 -9.61 -0.52
N PRO A 165 4.74 -9.89 -0.09
CA PRO A 165 4.49 -10.56 1.18
C PRO A 165 4.89 -12.03 1.08
N GLU A 166 5.89 -12.44 1.83
CA GLU A 166 6.39 -13.81 1.86
C GLU A 166 6.15 -14.43 3.24
N PRO A 167 5.65 -15.67 3.34
CA PRO A 167 5.60 -16.38 4.60
C PRO A 167 7.00 -16.59 5.16
N ALA A 168 7.12 -16.73 6.47
CA ALA A 168 8.40 -17.07 7.10
C ALA A 168 8.82 -18.49 6.73
N GLU A 169 10.13 -18.72 6.52
CA GLU A 169 10.67 -20.07 6.30
C GLU A 169 10.31 -21.02 7.45
N VAL A 170 10.30 -20.50 8.67
CA VAL A 170 9.88 -21.22 9.86
C VAL A 170 8.72 -20.47 10.50
N PRO A 171 7.47 -20.93 10.30
CA PRO A 171 6.30 -20.36 10.96
C PRO A 171 6.39 -20.49 12.48
N THR A 172 5.78 -19.54 13.18
CA THR A 172 5.71 -19.51 14.64
C THR A 172 4.28 -19.76 15.13
N VAL A 173 4.14 -19.94 16.42
CA VAL A 173 2.88 -19.79 17.16
C VAL A 173 3.04 -18.57 18.05
N PRO A 174 2.50 -17.39 17.65
CA PRO A 174 2.74 -16.18 18.41
C PRO A 174 2.11 -16.23 19.80
N ASP A 175 2.83 -15.73 20.82
CA ASP A 175 2.23 -15.47 22.11
C ASP A 175 1.24 -14.30 22.01
N ARG A 176 0.01 -14.48 22.50
CA ARG A 176 -1.00 -13.42 22.55
C ARG A 176 -0.86 -12.63 23.83
N LEU A 177 -0.45 -11.37 23.74
CA LEU A 177 -0.34 -10.45 24.86
C LEU A 177 -1.42 -9.38 24.79
N GLY A 178 -2.51 -9.56 25.55
CA GLY A 178 -3.55 -8.55 25.72
C GLY A 178 -3.09 -7.44 26.66
N TYR A 179 -3.43 -6.17 26.35
CA TYR A 179 -3.18 -5.03 27.23
C TYR A 179 -4.23 -3.94 27.05
N THR A 180 -4.49 -3.18 28.13
CA THR A 180 -5.35 -1.99 28.10
C THR A 180 -4.48 -0.76 27.86
N PRO A 181 -4.62 -0.05 26.73
CA PRO A 181 -3.78 1.09 26.40
C PRO A 181 -4.12 2.35 27.20
N SER A 182 -3.11 3.21 27.37
CA SER A 182 -3.20 4.49 28.09
C SER A 182 -3.85 5.59 27.23
N VAL A 183 -5.08 5.35 26.73
CA VAL A 183 -5.84 6.31 25.90
C VAL A 183 -6.53 7.35 26.79
N THR A 184 -6.37 8.62 26.43
CA THR A 184 -7.02 9.76 27.12
C THR A 184 -8.13 10.36 26.25
N ASP A 185 -9.02 11.18 26.86
CA ASP A 185 -10.06 11.89 26.13
C ASP A 185 -9.49 12.83 25.05
N ARG A 186 -8.30 13.39 25.29
CA ARG A 186 -7.61 14.23 24.31
C ARG A 186 -7.23 13.45 23.04
N ASP A 187 -6.95 12.18 23.16
CA ASP A 187 -6.60 11.30 22.05
C ASP A 187 -7.80 10.97 21.16
N LEU A 188 -9.01 11.15 21.69
CA LEU A 188 -10.29 10.86 21.02
C LEU A 188 -10.95 12.09 20.40
N VAL A 189 -10.36 13.30 20.52
CA VAL A 189 -10.94 14.55 19.99
C VAL A 189 -11.11 14.47 18.47
N ALA A 190 -10.10 13.96 17.74
CA ALA A 190 -10.16 13.72 16.30
C ALA A 190 -10.40 12.24 16.06
N ARG A 191 -11.61 11.88 15.68
CA ARG A 191 -12.01 10.50 15.41
C ARG A 191 -12.98 10.43 14.24
N VAL A 192 -13.05 9.29 13.57
CA VAL A 192 -14.05 9.03 12.54
C VAL A 192 -15.44 9.10 13.19
N ALA A 193 -16.27 10.00 12.72
CA ALA A 193 -17.65 10.14 13.23
C ALA A 193 -18.61 9.19 12.50
N ARG A 194 -18.37 8.95 11.20
CA ARG A 194 -19.21 8.10 10.35
C ARG A 194 -18.42 7.60 9.17
N THR A 195 -18.57 6.34 8.81
CA THR A 195 -18.11 5.76 7.56
C THR A 195 -19.32 5.58 6.65
N GLU A 196 -19.29 6.20 5.47
CA GLU A 196 -20.30 5.95 4.44
C GLU A 196 -19.77 4.83 3.55
N VAL A 197 -20.51 3.73 3.50
CA VAL A 197 -20.24 2.66 2.54
C VAL A 197 -20.79 3.15 1.19
N THR A 198 -19.92 3.63 0.33
CA THR A 198 -20.28 3.86 -1.07
C THR A 198 -20.51 2.49 -1.69
N VAL A 199 -21.64 2.33 -2.38
CA VAL A 199 -22.02 1.08 -3.04
C VAL A 199 -20.86 0.64 -3.95
N VAL A 200 -20.24 -0.50 -3.62
CA VAL A 200 -19.15 -1.18 -4.33
C VAL A 200 -18.03 -0.21 -4.73
N ASP A 201 -17.17 0.12 -3.79
CA ASP A 201 -15.89 0.78 -4.12
C ASP A 201 -14.93 -0.28 -4.67
N ASP A 202 -14.88 -0.40 -5.98
CA ASP A 202 -14.00 -1.34 -6.71
C ASP A 202 -12.52 -0.90 -6.67
N THR A 203 -12.19 0.08 -5.83
CA THR A 203 -10.82 0.60 -5.64
C THR A 203 -9.89 -0.49 -5.14
N ALA A 204 -10.40 -1.43 -4.34
CA ALA A 204 -9.63 -2.59 -3.89
C ALA A 204 -9.25 -3.50 -5.07
N ALA A 205 -10.15 -3.67 -6.05
CA ALA A 205 -9.85 -4.39 -7.28
C ALA A 205 -8.75 -3.68 -8.09
N LEU A 206 -8.78 -2.36 -8.19
CA LEU A 206 -7.79 -1.58 -8.92
C LEU A 206 -6.40 -1.63 -8.26
N THR A 207 -6.32 -1.46 -6.94
CA THR A 207 -5.05 -1.42 -6.20
C THR A 207 -4.40 -2.80 -6.05
N GLY A 208 -5.20 -3.87 -6.03
CA GLY A 208 -4.73 -5.25 -5.94
C GLY A 208 -4.56 -5.95 -7.30
N ALA A 209 -4.90 -5.30 -8.42
CA ALA A 209 -4.86 -5.92 -9.72
C ALA A 209 -3.41 -6.17 -10.20
N ARG A 210 -3.15 -7.38 -10.70
CA ARG A 210 -1.86 -7.71 -11.34
C ARG A 210 -1.71 -7.10 -12.72
N VAL A 211 -2.81 -6.81 -13.40
CA VAL A 211 -2.86 -6.13 -14.70
C VAL A 211 -3.79 -4.94 -14.59
N VAL A 212 -3.37 -3.77 -15.04
CA VAL A 212 -4.20 -2.57 -15.11
C VAL A 212 -4.18 -2.02 -16.53
N VAL A 213 -5.36 -1.84 -17.12
CA VAL A 213 -5.53 -1.09 -18.37
C VAL A 213 -5.82 0.35 -18.01
N GLY A 214 -4.98 1.27 -18.48
CA GLY A 214 -5.11 2.69 -18.21
C GLY A 214 -5.85 3.41 -19.35
N ALA A 215 -6.82 4.27 -19.05
CA ALA A 215 -7.52 5.07 -20.05
C ALA A 215 -7.39 6.57 -19.79
N GLY A 216 -6.96 7.30 -20.81
CA GLY A 216 -6.79 8.74 -20.79
C GLY A 216 -7.80 9.51 -21.62
N ARG A 217 -7.53 10.79 -21.81
CA ARG A 217 -8.32 11.66 -22.71
C ARG A 217 -8.35 11.15 -24.14
N GLY A 218 -7.36 10.35 -24.56
CA GLY A 218 -7.32 9.72 -25.87
C GLY A 218 -8.50 8.77 -26.15
N ALA A 219 -9.24 8.32 -25.13
CA ALA A 219 -10.50 7.58 -25.33
C ALA A 219 -11.61 8.40 -26.03
N GLY A 220 -11.47 9.73 -26.10
CA GLY A 220 -12.35 10.61 -26.88
C GLY A 220 -13.70 10.89 -26.23
N GLY A 221 -14.19 10.07 -25.32
CA GLY A 221 -15.48 10.22 -24.66
C GLY A 221 -15.93 8.97 -23.93
N PRO A 222 -17.12 8.96 -23.29
CA PRO A 222 -17.64 7.79 -22.59
C PRO A 222 -17.75 6.54 -23.46
N ASP A 223 -18.10 6.71 -24.74
CA ASP A 223 -18.26 5.57 -25.68
C ASP A 223 -16.93 4.94 -26.08
N GLY A 224 -15.81 5.66 -25.96
CA GLY A 224 -14.47 5.16 -26.30
C GLY A 224 -13.88 4.17 -25.31
N PHE A 225 -14.59 3.84 -24.23
CA PHE A 225 -14.14 2.86 -23.24
C PHE A 225 -14.49 1.42 -23.58
N LYS A 226 -15.35 1.18 -24.57
CA LYS A 226 -15.85 -0.17 -24.88
C LYS A 226 -14.71 -1.18 -25.07
N ASP A 227 -13.77 -0.89 -25.98
CA ASP A 227 -12.68 -1.81 -26.30
C ASP A 227 -11.64 -1.89 -25.19
N LEU A 228 -11.47 -0.82 -24.39
CA LEU A 228 -10.61 -0.79 -23.22
C LEU A 228 -11.16 -1.66 -22.08
N LEU A 229 -12.48 -1.65 -21.88
CA LEU A 229 -13.16 -2.53 -20.91
C LEU A 229 -13.04 -3.99 -21.34
N GLU A 230 -13.22 -4.29 -22.63
CA GLU A 230 -13.01 -5.63 -23.17
C GLU A 230 -11.56 -6.09 -22.99
N LEU A 231 -10.58 -5.22 -23.26
CA LEU A 231 -9.17 -5.52 -23.01
C LEU A 231 -8.92 -5.85 -21.54
N THR A 232 -9.51 -5.07 -20.64
CA THR A 232 -9.42 -5.28 -19.19
C THR A 232 -9.94 -6.66 -18.79
N GLU A 233 -11.11 -7.05 -19.31
CA GLU A 233 -11.72 -8.36 -19.07
C GLU A 233 -10.87 -9.50 -19.66
N LEU A 234 -10.41 -9.34 -20.91
CA LEU A 234 -9.55 -10.32 -21.58
C LEU A 234 -8.22 -10.53 -20.85
N LEU A 235 -7.68 -9.53 -20.17
CA LEU A 235 -6.45 -9.64 -19.40
C LEU A 235 -6.68 -10.06 -17.95
N GLY A 236 -7.95 -10.16 -17.51
CA GLY A 236 -8.30 -10.46 -16.11
C GLY A 236 -7.79 -9.37 -15.15
N GLY A 237 -7.80 -8.13 -15.61
CA GLY A 237 -7.27 -6.96 -14.91
C GLY A 237 -8.33 -6.01 -14.37
N ALA A 238 -7.90 -4.79 -14.03
CA ALA A 238 -8.76 -3.68 -13.64
C ALA A 238 -8.58 -2.48 -14.56
N LEU A 239 -9.64 -1.66 -14.72
CA LEU A 239 -9.56 -0.40 -15.44
C LEU A 239 -9.10 0.71 -14.50
N GLY A 240 -8.04 1.42 -14.88
CA GLY A 240 -7.60 2.65 -14.21
C GLY A 240 -7.70 3.85 -15.16
N VAL A 241 -8.11 5.02 -14.67
CA VAL A 241 -8.28 6.18 -15.55
C VAL A 241 -7.47 7.39 -15.08
N SER A 242 -7.14 8.29 -16.00
CA SER A 242 -6.48 9.54 -15.65
C SER A 242 -7.46 10.55 -15.02
N ARG A 243 -6.93 11.49 -14.23
CA ARG A 243 -7.74 12.54 -13.57
C ARG A 243 -8.63 13.33 -14.54
N VAL A 244 -8.18 13.56 -15.76
CA VAL A 244 -9.00 14.30 -16.74
C VAL A 244 -10.28 13.54 -17.08
N VAL A 245 -10.24 12.22 -17.13
CA VAL A 245 -11.40 11.34 -17.41
C VAL A 245 -12.45 11.46 -16.32
N THR A 246 -12.03 11.42 -15.05
CA THR A 246 -12.94 11.58 -13.91
C THR A 246 -13.46 13.01 -13.78
N SER A 247 -12.61 14.02 -14.07
CA SER A 247 -13.03 15.43 -14.06
C SER A 247 -14.04 15.76 -15.14
N LEU A 248 -14.03 15.06 -16.28
CA LEU A 248 -15.02 15.16 -17.35
C LEU A 248 -16.28 14.32 -17.09
N GLY A 249 -16.29 13.55 -15.99
CA GLY A 249 -17.43 12.70 -15.64
C GLY A 249 -17.59 11.45 -16.53
N TRP A 250 -16.58 11.07 -17.32
CA TRP A 250 -16.63 9.90 -18.19
C TRP A 250 -16.59 8.58 -17.40
N ARG A 251 -15.82 8.56 -16.30
CA ARG A 251 -15.70 7.43 -15.39
C ARG A 251 -15.71 7.90 -13.93
N PRO A 252 -16.08 7.03 -12.98
CA PRO A 252 -16.17 7.39 -11.58
C PRO A 252 -14.79 7.62 -10.95
N HIS A 253 -14.75 8.39 -9.87
CA HIS A 253 -13.49 8.81 -9.21
C HIS A 253 -12.69 7.66 -8.62
N HIS A 254 -13.32 6.57 -8.17
CA HIS A 254 -12.64 5.41 -7.60
C HIS A 254 -11.74 4.68 -8.62
N GLU A 255 -11.96 4.85 -9.91
CA GLU A 255 -11.07 4.34 -10.96
C GLU A 255 -9.85 5.25 -11.21
N GLN A 256 -9.76 6.41 -10.58
CA GLN A 256 -8.68 7.34 -10.85
C GLN A 256 -7.34 6.83 -10.36
N VAL A 257 -6.33 6.81 -11.26
CA VAL A 257 -4.92 6.55 -10.96
C VAL A 257 -4.16 7.87 -10.87
N GLY A 258 -3.35 8.04 -9.84
CA GLY A 258 -2.50 9.21 -9.68
C GLY A 258 -2.35 9.66 -8.23
N GLN A 259 -1.68 10.79 -8.04
CA GLN A 259 -1.41 11.38 -6.73
C GLN A 259 -2.68 11.64 -5.90
N THR A 260 -3.79 12.01 -6.56
CA THR A 260 -5.09 12.29 -5.94
C THR A 260 -6.12 11.18 -6.16
N GLY A 261 -5.70 10.05 -6.68
CA GLY A 261 -6.47 8.83 -6.85
C GLY A 261 -5.73 7.63 -6.25
N SER A 262 -5.99 6.44 -6.78
CA SER A 262 -5.31 5.21 -6.36
C SER A 262 -3.86 5.18 -6.86
N ARG A 263 -2.97 4.63 -6.04
CA ARG A 263 -1.64 4.21 -6.44
C ARG A 263 -1.68 2.72 -6.77
N ILE A 264 -1.12 2.37 -7.91
CA ILE A 264 -1.12 1.01 -8.45
C ILE A 264 0.32 0.51 -8.64
N ALA A 265 0.52 -0.79 -8.45
CA ALA A 265 1.80 -1.45 -8.72
C ALA A 265 1.58 -2.82 -9.38
N PRO A 266 0.90 -2.87 -10.54
CA PRO A 266 0.63 -4.11 -11.23
C PRO A 266 1.91 -4.71 -11.83
N ASP A 267 1.85 -6.00 -12.15
CA ASP A 267 2.88 -6.63 -12.99
C ASP A 267 2.92 -6.00 -14.39
N LEU A 268 1.74 -5.64 -14.93
CA LEU A 268 1.60 -4.97 -16.23
C LEU A 268 0.62 -3.78 -16.15
N TYR A 269 1.07 -2.62 -16.54
CA TYR A 269 0.25 -1.42 -16.76
C TYR A 269 0.22 -1.08 -18.25
N VAL A 270 -1.00 -0.94 -18.82
CA VAL A 270 -1.21 -0.61 -20.24
C VAL A 270 -1.90 0.74 -20.37
N PRO A 271 -1.21 1.87 -20.20
CA PRO A 271 -1.80 3.21 -20.36
C PRO A 271 -2.09 3.54 -21.82
N CYS A 272 -3.39 3.72 -22.15
CA CYS A 272 -3.90 4.04 -23.47
C CYS A 272 -4.37 5.52 -23.53
N GLY A 273 -3.76 6.32 -24.41
CA GLY A 273 -4.13 7.72 -24.60
C GLY A 273 -3.93 8.60 -23.35
N ILE A 274 -2.95 8.25 -22.51
CA ILE A 274 -2.58 9.00 -21.30
C ILE A 274 -1.29 9.77 -21.57
N SER A 275 -1.28 11.08 -21.28
CA SER A 275 -0.10 11.93 -21.47
C SER A 275 1.04 11.66 -20.47
N GLY A 276 0.71 11.17 -19.27
CA GLY A 276 1.72 10.87 -18.25
C GLY A 276 2.21 12.11 -17.49
N ALA A 277 1.31 13.05 -17.19
CA ALA A 277 1.60 14.14 -16.26
C ALA A 277 2.16 13.60 -14.95
N ILE A 278 3.03 14.38 -14.28
CA ILE A 278 3.76 13.94 -13.09
C ILE A 278 2.83 13.39 -11.98
N GLN A 279 1.61 13.95 -11.87
CA GLN A 279 0.61 13.50 -10.89
C GLN A 279 0.05 12.12 -11.23
N HIS A 280 -0.11 11.79 -12.52
CA HIS A 280 -0.52 10.46 -12.95
C HIS A 280 0.63 9.47 -12.77
N TRP A 281 1.83 9.87 -13.20
CA TRP A 281 3.04 9.06 -13.05
C TRP A 281 3.28 8.63 -11.60
N ALA A 282 3.11 9.54 -10.64
CA ALA A 282 3.22 9.25 -9.21
C ALA A 282 2.27 8.13 -8.72
N GLY A 283 1.20 7.85 -9.46
CA GLY A 283 0.26 6.77 -9.15
C GLY A 283 0.58 5.44 -9.80
N CYS A 284 1.44 5.37 -10.82
CA CYS A 284 1.68 4.15 -11.59
C CYS A 284 3.16 3.78 -11.78
N GLN A 285 4.10 4.59 -11.30
CA GLN A 285 5.53 4.36 -11.50
C GLN A 285 6.06 3.07 -10.87
N SER A 286 5.35 2.49 -9.89
CA SER A 286 5.69 1.22 -9.25
C SER A 286 5.23 0.00 -10.07
N ALA A 287 4.61 0.18 -11.24
CA ALA A 287 4.29 -0.92 -12.13
C ALA A 287 5.57 -1.63 -12.62
N LYS A 288 5.62 -2.96 -12.56
CA LYS A 288 6.80 -3.74 -12.99
C LYS A 288 7.07 -3.59 -14.48
N THR A 289 6.02 -3.56 -15.29
CA THR A 289 6.11 -3.32 -16.73
C THR A 289 5.05 -2.31 -17.16
N ILE A 290 5.47 -1.33 -17.97
CA ILE A 290 4.56 -0.34 -18.57
C ILE A 290 4.65 -0.47 -20.09
N LEU A 291 3.50 -0.74 -20.73
CA LEU A 291 3.32 -0.76 -22.19
C LEU A 291 2.40 0.39 -22.57
N ALA A 292 2.94 1.52 -23.02
CA ALA A 292 2.15 2.69 -23.39
C ALA A 292 1.61 2.60 -24.81
N ILE A 293 0.33 2.97 -25.02
CA ILE A 293 -0.30 3.14 -26.33
C ILE A 293 -0.70 4.61 -26.47
N ASN A 294 -0.09 5.32 -27.42
CA ASN A 294 -0.34 6.75 -27.61
C ASN A 294 0.00 7.19 -29.02
N THR A 295 -0.72 8.18 -29.55
CA THR A 295 -0.39 8.84 -30.82
C THR A 295 0.79 9.81 -30.69
N ASP A 296 1.00 10.37 -29.49
CA ASP A 296 2.10 11.29 -29.18
C ASP A 296 3.33 10.53 -28.67
N ARG A 297 4.36 10.45 -29.53
CA ARG A 297 5.64 9.79 -29.24
C ARG A 297 6.43 10.50 -28.13
N ASP A 298 6.21 11.79 -27.93
CA ASP A 298 6.95 12.60 -26.98
C ASP A 298 6.21 12.73 -25.62
N ALA A 299 5.03 12.10 -25.50
CA ALA A 299 4.27 12.08 -24.27
C ALA A 299 5.14 11.49 -23.14
N PRO A 300 5.17 12.11 -21.94
CA PRO A 300 5.92 11.59 -20.79
C PRO A 300 5.59 10.14 -20.41
N MET A 301 4.37 9.67 -20.68
CA MET A 301 4.00 8.27 -20.47
C MET A 301 4.73 7.34 -21.45
N VAL A 302 4.92 7.76 -22.69
CA VAL A 302 5.64 7.01 -23.72
C VAL A 302 7.13 6.99 -23.42
N THR A 303 7.73 8.14 -23.14
CA THR A 303 9.17 8.28 -22.93
C THR A 303 9.68 7.59 -21.67
N LYS A 304 8.81 7.34 -20.69
CA LYS A 304 9.14 6.65 -19.44
C LYS A 304 8.68 5.18 -19.41
N ALA A 305 7.91 4.72 -20.41
CA ALA A 305 7.44 3.35 -20.46
C ALA A 305 8.57 2.38 -20.84
N HIS A 306 8.45 1.12 -20.42
CA HIS A 306 9.35 0.04 -20.83
C HIS A 306 9.16 -0.31 -22.32
N TYR A 307 7.90 -0.24 -22.77
CA TYR A 307 7.49 -0.48 -24.16
C TYR A 307 6.47 0.57 -24.58
N ALA A 308 6.46 0.93 -25.86
CA ALA A 308 5.48 1.85 -26.41
C ALA A 308 5.03 1.43 -27.81
N VAL A 309 3.73 1.56 -28.06
CA VAL A 309 3.12 1.44 -29.39
C VAL A 309 2.61 2.83 -29.78
N ILE A 310 3.16 3.37 -30.86
CA ILE A 310 2.77 4.69 -31.37
C ILE A 310 1.67 4.52 -32.40
N GLY A 311 0.46 4.95 -32.05
CA GLY A 311 -0.71 4.87 -32.91
C GLY A 311 -2.02 5.16 -32.18
N ASP A 312 -3.11 5.09 -32.90
CA ASP A 312 -4.44 5.34 -32.36
C ASP A 312 -4.92 4.12 -31.54
N LEU A 313 -5.30 4.39 -30.28
CA LEU A 313 -5.83 3.34 -29.40
C LEU A 313 -7.12 2.70 -29.96
N HIS A 314 -7.91 3.44 -30.75
CA HIS A 314 -9.15 2.94 -31.38
C HIS A 314 -8.88 1.97 -32.53
N GLU A 315 -7.65 1.85 -33.02
CA GLU A 315 -7.22 0.84 -34.00
C GLU A 315 -6.44 -0.29 -33.28
N ILE A 316 -5.54 0.09 -32.37
CA ILE A 316 -4.62 -0.83 -31.71
C ILE A 316 -5.32 -1.74 -30.70
N VAL A 317 -6.17 -1.16 -29.83
CA VAL A 317 -6.84 -1.94 -28.76
C VAL A 317 -7.80 -2.99 -29.33
N PRO A 318 -8.65 -2.69 -30.34
CA PRO A 318 -9.47 -3.73 -30.98
C PRO A 318 -8.64 -4.86 -31.61
N ALA A 319 -7.50 -4.53 -32.25
CA ALA A 319 -6.61 -5.53 -32.82
C ALA A 319 -5.99 -6.45 -31.75
N ILE A 320 -5.61 -5.88 -30.59
CA ILE A 320 -5.14 -6.65 -29.44
C ILE A 320 -6.26 -7.57 -28.93
N ASN A 321 -7.47 -7.07 -28.80
CA ASN A 321 -8.62 -7.84 -28.33
C ASN A 321 -8.92 -9.02 -29.25
N GLU A 322 -8.87 -8.82 -30.56
CA GLU A 322 -9.05 -9.88 -31.55
C GLU A 322 -7.99 -10.97 -31.43
N GLU A 323 -6.73 -10.59 -31.31
CA GLU A 323 -5.61 -11.53 -31.19
C GLU A 323 -5.69 -12.31 -29.84
N LEU A 324 -6.04 -11.64 -28.74
CA LEU A 324 -6.23 -12.31 -27.45
C LEU A 324 -7.38 -13.32 -27.48
N ARG A 325 -8.50 -12.98 -28.13
CA ARG A 325 -9.61 -13.93 -28.34
C ARG A 325 -9.18 -15.13 -29.15
N ARG A 326 -8.44 -14.91 -30.23
CA ARG A 326 -7.91 -15.99 -31.08
C ARG A 326 -7.03 -16.95 -30.28
N ARG A 327 -6.09 -16.44 -29.49
CA ARG A 327 -5.17 -17.27 -28.66
C ARG A 327 -5.87 -18.02 -27.53
N ARG A 328 -6.97 -17.50 -27.01
CA ARG A 328 -7.76 -18.18 -25.98
C ARG A 328 -8.63 -19.31 -26.54
N ALA A 329 -8.92 -19.31 -27.85
CA ALA A 329 -9.68 -20.32 -28.53
C ALA A 329 -8.84 -21.51 -29.04
N GLU A 330 -7.52 -21.36 -29.09
CA GLU A 330 -6.50 -22.37 -29.36
C GLU A 330 -6.14 -23.15 -28.08
#